data_aa41cb436d695b350922f547cebaa694
#
_entry.id   aa41cb436d695b350922f547cebaa694
#
_cell.length_a   1.000
_cell.length_b   1.000
_cell.length_c   1.000
_cell.angle_alpha   90.00
_cell.angle_beta   90.00
_cell.angle_gamma   90.00
#
_symmetry.space_group_name_H-M   'P 1'
#
loop_
_entity.id
_entity.type
_entity.pdbx_description
1 polymer ?
#
loop_
_entity_poly.entity_id
_entity_poly.type
_entity_poly.pdbx_seq_one_letter_code
_entity_poly.pdbx_strand_id
1 'polypeptide(L)'
;MGIKVEDLYDLIYNWKNYQKEADEIMNMIKSKKHDAKTVLDVACGTGRHMEYLNNYYTVDGIDISERFIEIAKERNPDSNLWCKDMTTFEIEQQYDVVMCLFSAIAYVKTYKDLVQTLKQMKKHTKPKGLIIVEPWFAPETFYDGNISVTTGENDEMKVSRMYLSEKKGNVSILHFEYLVGTKKRIMHLSEMHELGLFTEKEMLSAFKEAGLDTEYEPQGITGIGMYISKCI
;
A
#
# COMPACT_ATOMS: atom_id res chain seq x y z
N MET A 1 -1.98 26.16 -8.94
CA MET A 1 -2.33 25.15 -7.93
C MET A 1 -1.24 25.13 -6.87
N GLY A 2 -1.57 24.90 -5.60
CA GLY A 2 -0.57 24.74 -4.53
C GLY A 2 0.00 23.33 -4.56
N ILE A 3 1.24 23.13 -4.07
CA ILE A 3 1.84 21.81 -3.86
C ILE A 3 1.03 21.12 -2.74
N LYS A 4 0.61 19.88 -3.00
CA LYS A 4 -0.03 18.99 -2.04
C LYS A 4 0.98 17.98 -1.51
N VAL A 5 0.68 17.31 -0.40
CA VAL A 5 1.58 16.30 0.19
C VAL A 5 1.76 15.11 -0.75
N GLU A 6 0.71 14.72 -1.47
CA GLU A 6 0.76 13.64 -2.46
C GLU A 6 1.77 13.92 -3.59
N ASP A 7 2.00 15.19 -3.94
CA ASP A 7 3.00 15.58 -4.94
C ASP A 7 4.45 15.35 -4.46
N LEU A 8 4.65 15.19 -3.15
CA LEU A 8 5.95 14.96 -2.51
C LEU A 8 6.23 13.47 -2.29
N TYR A 9 5.24 12.60 -2.46
CA TYR A 9 5.32 11.19 -2.08
C TYR A 9 6.51 10.48 -2.73
N ASP A 10 6.62 10.54 -4.04
CA ASP A 10 7.71 9.87 -4.76
C ASP A 10 9.08 10.45 -4.45
N LEU A 11 9.14 11.74 -4.11
CA LEU A 11 10.38 12.40 -3.74
C LEU A 11 10.86 11.96 -2.35
N ILE A 12 9.93 11.77 -1.41
CA ILE A 12 10.19 11.29 -0.06
C ILE A 12 10.58 9.81 -0.05
N TYR A 13 9.99 9.01 -0.91
CA TYR A 13 10.26 7.57 -1.02
C TYR A 13 11.21 7.20 -2.16
N ASN A 14 12.04 8.15 -2.66
CA ASN A 14 13.01 7.93 -3.73
C ASN A 14 14.13 6.91 -3.38
N TRP A 15 14.36 6.66 -2.09
CA TRP A 15 15.28 5.65 -1.58
C TRP A 15 14.77 4.21 -1.75
N LYS A 16 13.46 4.04 -1.97
CA LYS A 16 12.80 2.74 -2.09
C LYS A 16 13.04 2.15 -3.49
N ASN A 17 13.50 0.91 -3.53
CA ASN A 17 13.74 0.23 -4.81
C ASN A 17 12.50 -0.53 -5.27
N TYR A 18 11.54 0.19 -5.86
CA TYR A 18 10.28 -0.37 -6.35
C TYR A 18 10.46 -1.44 -7.43
N GLN A 19 11.50 -1.34 -8.27
CA GLN A 19 11.80 -2.38 -9.25
C GLN A 19 12.16 -3.70 -8.58
N LYS A 20 13.08 -3.67 -7.60
CA LYS A 20 13.48 -4.87 -6.85
C LYS A 20 12.28 -5.50 -6.16
N GLU A 21 11.43 -4.69 -5.51
CA GLU A 21 10.22 -5.19 -4.85
C GLU A 21 9.23 -5.80 -5.86
N ALA A 22 9.03 -5.17 -7.03
CA ALA A 22 8.19 -5.72 -8.08
C ALA A 22 8.73 -7.05 -8.62
N ASP A 23 10.06 -7.21 -8.76
CA ASP A 23 10.69 -8.47 -9.16
C ASP A 23 10.47 -9.57 -8.10
N GLU A 24 10.56 -9.24 -6.82
CA GLU A 24 10.28 -10.18 -5.71
C GLU A 24 8.80 -10.59 -5.69
N ILE A 25 7.87 -9.65 -5.87
CA ILE A 25 6.43 -9.89 -5.99
C ILE A 25 6.16 -10.79 -7.21
N MET A 26 6.74 -10.48 -8.35
CA MET A 26 6.62 -11.29 -9.58
C MET A 26 7.09 -12.72 -9.36
N ASN A 27 8.24 -12.92 -8.69
CA ASN A 27 8.76 -14.25 -8.38
C ASN A 27 7.83 -15.01 -7.43
N MET A 28 7.27 -14.34 -6.41
CA MET A 28 6.29 -14.88 -5.49
C MET A 28 5.02 -15.32 -6.24
N ILE A 29 4.47 -14.46 -7.09
CA ILE A 29 3.30 -14.78 -7.92
C ILE A 29 3.60 -15.99 -8.81
N LYS A 30 4.71 -15.99 -9.53
CA LYS A 30 5.09 -17.10 -10.42
C LYS A 30 5.23 -18.43 -9.68
N SER A 31 5.74 -18.42 -8.47
CA SER A 31 5.91 -19.65 -7.67
C SER A 31 4.58 -20.26 -7.21
N LYS A 32 3.58 -19.41 -6.92
CA LYS A 32 2.28 -19.84 -6.37
C LYS A 32 1.17 -19.91 -7.42
N LYS A 33 1.26 -19.10 -8.49
CA LYS A 33 0.31 -19.01 -9.62
C LYS A 33 1.04 -18.63 -10.92
N HIS A 34 1.68 -19.61 -11.53
CA HIS A 34 2.52 -19.42 -12.73
C HIS A 34 1.75 -18.92 -13.97
N ASP A 35 0.45 -19.12 -14.02
CA ASP A 35 -0.45 -18.75 -15.11
C ASP A 35 -1.14 -17.37 -14.90
N ALA A 36 -0.78 -16.62 -13.85
CA ALA A 36 -1.32 -15.30 -13.59
C ALA A 36 -1.02 -14.33 -14.74
N LYS A 37 -2.02 -13.51 -15.10
CA LYS A 37 -1.92 -12.49 -16.16
C LYS A 37 -2.40 -11.12 -15.70
N THR A 38 -3.32 -11.07 -14.75
CA THR A 38 -3.98 -9.83 -14.30
C THR A 38 -3.78 -9.62 -12.81
N VAL A 39 -3.46 -8.39 -12.43
CA VAL A 39 -3.22 -7.97 -11.04
C VAL A 39 -4.06 -6.75 -10.72
N LEU A 40 -4.68 -6.71 -9.55
CA LEU A 40 -5.27 -5.52 -8.96
C LEU A 40 -4.42 -5.05 -7.79
N ASP A 41 -3.95 -3.81 -7.84
CA ASP A 41 -3.25 -3.14 -6.74
C ASP A 41 -4.24 -2.29 -5.93
N VAL A 42 -4.52 -2.73 -4.70
CA VAL A 42 -5.46 -2.07 -3.77
C VAL A 42 -4.69 -1.09 -2.90
N ALA A 43 -5.08 0.18 -2.92
CA ALA A 43 -4.32 1.32 -2.39
C ALA A 43 -2.98 1.50 -3.13
N CYS A 44 -3.06 1.63 -4.44
CA CYS A 44 -1.91 1.67 -5.34
C CYS A 44 -1.05 2.94 -5.24
N GLY A 45 -1.53 3.98 -4.52
CA GLY A 45 -0.85 5.26 -4.38
C GLY A 45 -0.54 5.90 -5.73
N THR A 46 0.72 6.31 -5.92
CA THR A 46 1.21 6.90 -7.18
C THR A 46 1.50 5.87 -8.29
N GLY A 47 1.14 4.58 -8.10
CA GLY A 47 1.30 3.52 -9.10
C GLY A 47 2.75 3.07 -9.35
N ARG A 48 3.67 3.26 -8.39
CA ARG A 48 5.09 2.90 -8.54
C ARG A 48 5.34 1.40 -8.67
N HIS A 49 4.65 0.56 -7.90
CA HIS A 49 4.76 -0.89 -8.07
C HIS A 49 4.14 -1.32 -9.41
N MET A 50 3.02 -0.72 -9.80
CA MET A 50 2.35 -1.00 -11.07
C MET A 50 3.25 -0.74 -12.27
N GLU A 51 4.02 0.36 -12.27
CA GLU A 51 4.96 0.73 -13.33
C GLU A 51 5.91 -0.42 -13.70
N TYR A 52 6.44 -1.14 -12.72
CA TYR A 52 7.34 -2.26 -12.93
C TYR A 52 6.60 -3.58 -13.17
N LEU A 53 5.49 -3.82 -12.46
CA LEU A 53 4.69 -5.04 -12.62
C LEU A 53 3.99 -5.11 -13.99
N ASN A 54 3.71 -3.97 -14.63
CA ASN A 54 3.18 -3.90 -15.99
C ASN A 54 4.11 -4.52 -17.06
N ASN A 55 5.38 -4.76 -16.73
CA ASN A 55 6.28 -5.53 -17.59
C ASN A 55 5.95 -7.03 -17.64
N TYR A 56 5.16 -7.53 -16.68
CA TYR A 56 4.87 -8.96 -16.51
C TYR A 56 3.38 -9.29 -16.55
N TYR A 57 2.52 -8.34 -16.14
CA TYR A 57 1.09 -8.51 -15.96
C TYR A 57 0.32 -7.30 -16.53
N THR A 58 -0.96 -7.47 -16.78
CA THR A 58 -1.87 -6.32 -16.88
C THR A 58 -2.24 -5.91 -15.47
N VAL A 59 -1.87 -4.71 -15.05
CA VAL A 59 -2.08 -4.24 -13.67
C VAL A 59 -3.06 -3.08 -13.67
N ASP A 60 -4.15 -3.23 -12.94
CA ASP A 60 -5.10 -2.18 -12.62
C ASP A 60 -4.95 -1.77 -11.15
N GLY A 61 -5.50 -0.61 -10.75
CA GLY A 61 -5.35 -0.13 -9.39
C GLY A 61 -6.52 0.68 -8.86
N ILE A 62 -6.66 0.67 -7.55
CA ILE A 62 -7.56 1.57 -6.81
C ILE A 62 -6.81 2.31 -5.72
N ASP A 63 -7.19 3.54 -5.47
CA ASP A 63 -6.75 4.33 -4.31
C ASP A 63 -7.88 5.28 -3.89
N ILE A 64 -7.90 5.68 -2.62
CA ILE A 64 -8.90 6.62 -2.10
C ILE A 64 -8.57 8.08 -2.45
N SER A 65 -7.30 8.40 -2.72
CA SER A 65 -6.85 9.75 -3.07
C SER A 65 -7.01 9.99 -4.58
N GLU A 66 -7.88 10.94 -4.95
CA GLU A 66 -7.99 11.39 -6.35
C GLU A 66 -6.64 11.86 -6.89
N ARG A 67 -5.82 12.53 -6.05
CA ARG A 67 -4.52 13.03 -6.49
C ARG A 67 -3.54 11.90 -6.77
N PHE A 68 -3.50 10.84 -5.96
CA PHE A 68 -2.69 9.67 -6.26
C PHE A 68 -3.14 8.97 -7.55
N ILE A 69 -4.45 8.87 -7.78
CA ILE A 69 -4.98 8.30 -9.03
C ILE A 69 -4.59 9.14 -10.25
N GLU A 70 -4.59 10.47 -10.16
CA GLU A 70 -4.10 11.34 -11.24
C GLU A 70 -2.63 11.04 -11.57
N ILE A 71 -1.75 11.00 -10.55
CA ILE A 71 -0.32 10.69 -10.72
C ILE A 71 -0.12 9.28 -11.26
N ALA A 72 -0.87 8.30 -10.72
CA ALA A 72 -0.78 6.92 -11.18
C ALA A 72 -1.20 6.76 -12.65
N LYS A 73 -2.21 7.51 -13.13
CA LYS A 73 -2.63 7.52 -14.54
C LYS A 73 -1.56 8.08 -15.49
N GLU A 74 -0.87 9.14 -15.07
CA GLU A 74 0.24 9.70 -15.85
C GLU A 74 1.37 8.67 -16.00
N ARG A 75 1.64 7.89 -14.96
CA ARG A 75 2.68 6.85 -14.92
C ARG A 75 2.29 5.57 -15.63
N ASN A 76 1.04 5.15 -15.52
CA ASN A 76 0.52 3.88 -16.04
C ASN A 76 -0.65 4.15 -16.99
N PRO A 77 -0.42 4.73 -18.18
CA PRO A 77 -1.49 5.20 -19.08
C PRO A 77 -2.37 4.08 -19.62
N ASP A 78 -1.87 2.85 -19.67
CA ASP A 78 -2.59 1.68 -20.19
C ASP A 78 -3.38 0.92 -19.09
N SER A 79 -3.24 1.33 -17.82
CA SER A 79 -3.92 0.71 -16.68
C SER A 79 -5.28 1.35 -16.39
N ASN A 80 -6.25 0.54 -15.97
CA ASN A 80 -7.49 1.07 -15.42
C ASN A 80 -7.26 1.47 -13.96
N LEU A 81 -7.63 2.70 -13.62
CA LEU A 81 -7.41 3.28 -12.30
C LEU A 81 -8.66 3.98 -11.80
N TRP A 82 -9.07 3.65 -10.57
CA TRP A 82 -10.30 4.17 -9.97
C TRP A 82 -10.03 4.78 -8.59
N CYS A 83 -10.64 5.93 -8.32
CA CYS A 83 -10.71 6.51 -6.97
C CYS A 83 -11.78 5.75 -6.18
N LYS A 84 -11.37 4.84 -5.28
CA LYS A 84 -12.26 3.98 -4.51
C LYS A 84 -11.69 3.62 -3.15
N ASP A 85 -12.60 3.47 -2.17
CA ASP A 85 -12.29 2.98 -0.83
C ASP A 85 -12.13 1.46 -0.82
N MET A 86 -11.02 0.96 -0.26
CA MET A 86 -10.70 -0.47 -0.19
C MET A 86 -11.72 -1.31 0.59
N THR A 87 -12.51 -0.68 1.47
CA THR A 87 -13.54 -1.37 2.28
C THR A 87 -14.83 -1.64 1.51
N THR A 88 -15.07 -0.88 0.42
CA THR A 88 -16.38 -0.88 -0.28
C THR A 88 -16.29 -0.89 -1.80
N PHE A 89 -15.09 -0.97 -2.37
CA PHE A 89 -14.94 -0.88 -3.82
C PHE A 89 -15.69 -1.97 -4.58
N GLU A 90 -16.23 -1.57 -5.72
CA GLU A 90 -16.92 -2.44 -6.68
C GLU A 90 -16.36 -2.13 -8.07
N ILE A 91 -15.82 -3.14 -8.71
CA ILE A 91 -15.40 -3.15 -10.11
C ILE A 91 -15.92 -4.44 -10.75
N GLU A 92 -16.24 -4.41 -12.03
CA GLU A 92 -16.88 -5.58 -12.69
C GLU A 92 -15.91 -6.74 -12.92
N GLN A 93 -14.61 -6.46 -12.92
CA GLN A 93 -13.56 -7.43 -13.25
C GLN A 93 -13.07 -8.18 -12.02
N GLN A 94 -12.69 -9.45 -12.22
CA GLN A 94 -11.91 -10.25 -11.29
C GLN A 94 -10.48 -10.46 -11.83
N TYR A 95 -9.52 -10.60 -10.91
CA TYR A 95 -8.10 -10.68 -11.21
C TYR A 95 -7.49 -12.01 -10.77
N ASP A 96 -6.39 -12.39 -11.42
CA ASP A 96 -5.62 -13.57 -11.01
C ASP A 96 -4.91 -13.33 -9.68
N VAL A 97 -4.53 -12.08 -9.41
CA VAL A 97 -3.92 -11.64 -8.16
C VAL A 97 -4.56 -10.32 -7.71
N VAL A 98 -4.89 -10.21 -6.43
CA VAL A 98 -5.28 -8.96 -5.77
C VAL A 98 -4.28 -8.69 -4.65
N MET A 99 -3.61 -7.56 -4.66
CA MET A 99 -2.58 -7.23 -3.68
C MET A 99 -2.86 -5.92 -2.96
N CYS A 100 -2.35 -5.78 -1.74
CA CYS A 100 -2.31 -4.54 -0.98
C CYS A 100 -0.94 -4.43 -0.33
N LEU A 101 -0.12 -3.52 -0.81
CA LEU A 101 1.30 -3.42 -0.49
C LEU A 101 1.63 -2.21 0.37
N PHE A 102 2.88 -2.16 0.82
CA PHE A 102 3.44 -1.03 1.58
C PHE A 102 2.58 -0.66 2.79
N SER A 103 2.08 -1.69 3.47
CA SER A 103 1.29 -1.57 4.72
C SER A 103 -0.03 -0.79 4.59
N ALA A 104 -0.49 -0.52 3.38
CA ALA A 104 -1.71 0.25 3.15
C ALA A 104 -2.95 -0.36 3.78
N ILE A 105 -2.98 -1.68 3.99
CA ILE A 105 -4.07 -2.38 4.69
C ILE A 105 -4.35 -1.80 6.08
N ALA A 106 -3.35 -1.23 6.75
CA ALA A 106 -3.52 -0.71 8.10
C ALA A 106 -4.35 0.59 8.18
N TYR A 107 -4.59 1.27 7.07
CA TYR A 107 -5.48 2.45 7.05
C TYR A 107 -6.92 2.11 7.45
N VAL A 108 -7.33 0.84 7.43
CA VAL A 108 -8.68 0.43 7.88
C VAL A 108 -8.88 0.52 9.39
N LYS A 109 -7.85 0.60 10.19
CA LYS A 109 -7.81 0.86 11.65
C LYS A 109 -8.61 -0.10 12.55
N THR A 110 -9.69 -0.71 12.07
CA THR A 110 -10.55 -1.60 12.87
C THR A 110 -10.53 -3.03 12.33
N TYR A 111 -10.65 -4.00 13.22
CA TYR A 111 -10.76 -5.41 12.84
C TYR A 111 -11.94 -5.66 11.89
N LYS A 112 -13.08 -4.99 12.11
CA LYS A 112 -14.27 -5.10 11.24
C LYS A 112 -13.96 -4.65 9.81
N ASP A 113 -13.28 -3.51 9.65
CA ASP A 113 -12.96 -2.96 8.34
C ASP A 113 -11.84 -3.77 7.67
N LEU A 114 -10.91 -4.34 8.45
CA LEU A 114 -9.92 -5.30 7.96
C LEU A 114 -10.61 -6.52 7.32
N VAL A 115 -11.54 -7.16 8.04
CA VAL A 115 -12.32 -8.29 7.52
C VAL A 115 -13.12 -7.87 6.27
N GLN A 116 -13.73 -6.69 6.29
CA GLN A 116 -14.50 -6.19 5.15
C GLN A 116 -13.61 -5.97 3.92
N THR A 117 -12.44 -5.37 4.09
CA THR A 117 -11.46 -5.19 3.00
C THR A 117 -11.02 -6.53 2.41
N LEU A 118 -10.69 -7.50 3.26
CA LEU A 118 -10.32 -8.85 2.80
C LEU A 118 -11.46 -9.55 2.04
N LYS A 119 -12.72 -9.33 2.44
CA LYS A 119 -13.90 -9.81 1.70
C LYS A 119 -14.02 -9.13 0.33
N GLN A 120 -13.74 -7.83 0.25
CA GLN A 120 -13.72 -7.11 -1.03
C GLN A 120 -12.59 -7.62 -1.93
N MET A 121 -11.38 -7.78 -1.40
CA MET A 121 -10.27 -8.35 -2.17
C MET A 121 -10.62 -9.76 -2.68
N LYS A 122 -11.22 -10.62 -1.84
CA LYS A 122 -11.68 -11.95 -2.24
C LYS A 122 -12.71 -11.91 -3.37
N LYS A 123 -13.70 -11.01 -3.28
CA LYS A 123 -14.75 -10.84 -4.30
C LYS A 123 -14.18 -10.54 -5.68
N HIS A 124 -13.09 -9.78 -5.72
CA HIS A 124 -12.43 -9.37 -6.96
C HIS A 124 -11.27 -10.29 -7.36
N THR A 125 -11.09 -11.40 -6.65
CA THR A 125 -10.10 -12.44 -6.98
C THR A 125 -10.80 -13.59 -7.70
N LYS A 126 -10.25 -14.04 -8.84
CA LYS A 126 -10.74 -15.21 -9.57
C LYS A 126 -10.63 -16.49 -8.72
N PRO A 127 -11.44 -17.53 -8.98
CA PRO A 127 -11.20 -18.86 -8.41
C PRO A 127 -9.74 -19.30 -8.63
N LYS A 128 -9.11 -19.85 -7.60
CA LYS A 128 -7.69 -20.21 -7.57
C LYS A 128 -6.73 -19.04 -7.75
N GLY A 129 -7.20 -17.80 -7.64
CA GLY A 129 -6.38 -16.59 -7.63
C GLY A 129 -5.66 -16.40 -6.29
N LEU A 130 -4.75 -15.43 -6.23
CA LEU A 130 -3.98 -15.09 -5.04
C LEU A 130 -4.42 -13.76 -4.45
N ILE A 131 -4.36 -13.67 -3.12
CA ILE A 131 -4.42 -12.40 -2.39
C ILE A 131 -3.10 -12.24 -1.65
N ILE A 132 -2.46 -11.08 -1.81
CA ILE A 132 -1.17 -10.76 -1.20
C ILE A 132 -1.33 -9.48 -0.39
N VAL A 133 -1.03 -9.53 0.90
CA VAL A 133 -1.17 -8.36 1.79
C VAL A 133 0.11 -8.17 2.60
N GLU A 134 0.70 -6.99 2.48
CA GLU A 134 1.81 -6.57 3.31
C GLU A 134 1.26 -5.85 4.56
N PRO A 135 1.53 -6.36 5.79
CA PRO A 135 1.00 -5.78 7.01
C PRO A 135 1.72 -4.46 7.39
N TRP A 136 1.20 -3.76 8.38
CA TRP A 136 1.90 -2.79 9.20
C TRP A 136 2.49 -3.48 10.43
N PHE A 137 3.14 -2.72 11.29
CA PHE A 137 3.67 -3.22 12.55
C PHE A 137 2.56 -3.81 13.44
N ALA A 138 2.89 -4.83 14.19
CA ALA A 138 2.05 -5.32 15.27
C ALA A 138 2.15 -4.40 16.50
N PRO A 139 1.17 -4.44 17.43
CA PRO A 139 1.22 -3.62 18.64
C PRO A 139 2.49 -3.78 19.47
N GLU A 140 3.10 -4.97 19.42
CA GLU A 140 4.31 -5.32 20.19
C GLU A 140 5.60 -4.81 19.53
N THR A 141 5.58 -4.61 18.22
CA THR A 141 6.76 -4.21 17.43
C THR A 141 6.76 -2.74 17.03
N PHE A 142 5.62 -2.06 17.21
CA PHE A 142 5.53 -0.63 16.92
C PHE A 142 6.26 0.18 18.00
N TYR A 143 7.16 1.06 17.56
CA TYR A 143 7.94 1.92 18.47
C TYR A 143 7.22 3.27 18.65
N ASP A 144 6.73 3.50 19.87
CA ASP A 144 6.11 4.75 20.30
C ASP A 144 7.16 5.83 20.59
N GLY A 145 6.91 7.06 20.18
CA GLY A 145 7.83 8.18 20.37
C GLY A 145 9.04 8.18 19.43
N ASN A 146 9.00 7.42 18.33
CA ASN A 146 10.07 7.47 17.33
C ASN A 146 10.04 8.79 16.55
N ILE A 147 11.20 9.42 16.40
CA ILE A 147 11.39 10.59 15.55
C ILE A 147 12.29 10.20 14.38
N SER A 148 11.85 10.48 13.16
CA SER A 148 12.64 10.21 11.97
C SER A 148 12.61 11.38 11.00
N VAL A 149 13.68 11.54 10.24
CA VAL A 149 13.82 12.56 9.19
C VAL A 149 14.10 11.87 7.86
N THR A 150 13.41 12.29 6.83
CA THR A 150 13.65 11.87 5.45
C THR A 150 13.76 13.12 4.57
N THR A 151 14.69 13.11 3.63
CA THR A 151 14.85 14.20 2.66
C THR A 151 14.72 13.67 1.24
N GLY A 152 14.23 14.52 0.35
CA GLY A 152 14.18 14.23 -1.07
C GLY A 152 14.36 15.50 -1.88
N GLU A 153 14.88 15.38 -3.10
CA GLU A 153 15.07 16.51 -3.99
C GLU A 153 14.98 16.15 -5.46
N ASN A 154 14.61 17.15 -6.26
CA ASN A 154 14.72 17.15 -7.72
C ASN A 154 15.12 18.57 -8.19
N ASP A 155 15.13 18.82 -9.48
CA ASP A 155 15.56 20.12 -10.06
C ASP A 155 14.64 21.30 -9.67
N GLU A 156 13.40 21.02 -9.26
CA GLU A 156 12.39 22.04 -8.97
C GLU A 156 12.19 22.28 -7.47
N MET A 157 12.43 21.27 -6.62
CA MET A 157 12.16 21.37 -5.19
C MET A 157 13.04 20.47 -4.34
N LYS A 158 13.17 20.87 -3.07
CA LYS A 158 13.75 20.06 -1.99
C LYS A 158 12.72 19.93 -0.86
N VAL A 159 12.65 18.76 -0.27
CA VAL A 159 11.75 18.49 0.85
C VAL A 159 12.51 17.84 2.00
N SER A 160 12.20 18.28 3.22
CA SER A 160 12.55 17.59 4.45
C SER A 160 11.26 17.22 5.16
N ARG A 161 11.05 15.93 5.43
CA ARG A 161 9.93 15.42 6.22
C ARG A 161 10.45 14.91 7.54
N MET A 162 9.89 15.41 8.64
CA MET A 162 10.08 14.86 9.97
C MET A 162 8.76 14.20 10.41
N TYR A 163 8.83 13.10 11.13
CA TYR A 163 7.66 12.55 11.78
C TYR A 163 7.94 12.15 13.23
N LEU A 164 6.89 12.25 14.03
CA LEU A 164 6.80 11.67 15.35
C LEU A 164 5.74 10.57 15.33
N SER A 165 6.08 9.41 15.87
CA SER A 165 5.11 8.31 16.05
C SER A 165 4.50 8.34 17.45
N GLU A 166 3.20 8.07 17.52
CA GLU A 166 2.43 7.94 18.76
C GLU A 166 1.59 6.67 18.71
N LYS A 167 1.43 6.00 19.86
CA LYS A 167 0.56 4.83 19.98
C LYS A 167 -0.63 5.14 20.87
N LYS A 168 -1.84 4.97 20.33
CA LYS A 168 -3.11 5.10 21.10
C LYS A 168 -3.91 3.80 21.00
N GLY A 169 -3.80 2.95 22.01
CA GLY A 169 -4.42 1.63 21.99
C GLY A 169 -3.86 0.77 20.84
N ASN A 170 -4.73 0.34 19.93
CA ASN A 170 -4.36 -0.44 18.75
C ASN A 170 -4.26 0.44 17.49
N VAL A 171 -3.97 1.72 17.63
CA VAL A 171 -3.74 2.64 16.51
C VAL A 171 -2.39 3.32 16.68
N SER A 172 -1.58 3.28 15.63
CA SER A 172 -0.40 4.13 15.49
C SER A 172 -0.79 5.44 14.82
N ILE A 173 -0.25 6.54 15.31
CA ILE A 173 -0.45 7.87 14.76
C ILE A 173 0.93 8.40 14.33
N LEU A 174 1.05 8.80 13.07
CA LEU A 174 2.25 9.40 12.53
C LEU A 174 1.95 10.87 12.24
N HIS A 175 2.59 11.77 13.00
CA HIS A 175 2.50 13.21 12.80
C HIS A 175 3.63 13.63 11.86
N PHE A 176 3.31 13.98 10.63
CA PHE A 176 4.28 14.40 9.62
C PHE A 176 4.32 15.91 9.49
N GLU A 177 5.54 16.44 9.48
CA GLU A 177 5.83 17.85 9.21
C GLU A 177 6.79 17.94 8.02
N TYR A 178 6.44 18.75 7.03
CA TYR A 178 7.21 18.93 5.80
C TYR A 178 7.69 20.36 5.66
N LEU A 179 8.97 20.51 5.38
CA LEU A 179 9.54 21.77 4.91
C LEU A 179 9.90 21.62 3.44
N VAL A 180 9.20 22.37 2.58
CA VAL A 180 9.31 22.26 1.11
C VAL A 180 9.89 23.54 0.56
N GLY A 181 11.11 23.49 0.01
CA GLY A 181 11.76 24.58 -0.68
C GLY A 181 11.62 24.46 -2.20
N THR A 182 11.17 25.53 -2.84
CA THR A 182 11.16 25.68 -4.29
C THR A 182 12.01 26.89 -4.70
N LYS A 183 12.28 27.08 -6.00
CA LYS A 183 12.98 28.28 -6.49
C LYS A 183 12.30 29.61 -6.12
N LYS A 184 11.02 29.59 -5.70
CA LYS A 184 10.22 30.79 -5.41
C LYS A 184 9.95 31.03 -3.93
N ARG A 185 9.85 29.97 -3.12
CA ARG A 185 9.46 30.06 -1.70
C ARG A 185 9.78 28.80 -0.92
N ILE A 186 9.77 28.92 0.39
CA ILE A 186 9.71 27.80 1.33
C ILE A 186 8.31 27.72 1.90
N MET A 187 7.79 26.51 2.05
CA MET A 187 6.47 26.21 2.58
C MET A 187 6.56 25.16 3.67
N HIS A 188 5.65 25.24 4.63
CA HIS A 188 5.41 24.23 5.63
C HIS A 188 4.08 23.55 5.35
N LEU A 189 4.08 22.22 5.36
CA LEU A 189 2.89 21.39 5.26
C LEU A 189 2.88 20.38 6.40
N SER A 190 1.72 19.94 6.83
CA SER A 190 1.55 18.90 7.84
C SER A 190 0.44 17.94 7.45
N GLU A 191 0.58 16.70 7.88
CA GLU A 191 -0.47 15.68 7.79
C GLU A 191 -0.36 14.71 8.96
N MET A 192 -1.43 13.96 9.20
CA MET A 192 -1.49 12.95 10.23
C MET A 192 -2.05 11.66 9.64
N HIS A 193 -1.32 10.56 9.84
CA HIS A 193 -1.77 9.23 9.43
C HIS A 193 -2.09 8.39 10.65
N GLU A 194 -3.23 7.75 10.62
CA GLU A 194 -3.66 6.79 11.62
C GLU A 194 -3.70 5.40 10.99
N LEU A 195 -2.99 4.44 11.57
CA LEU A 195 -2.89 3.07 11.07
C LEU A 195 -3.20 2.07 12.17
N GLY A 196 -4.02 1.08 11.87
CA GLY A 196 -4.35 -0.02 12.78
C GLY A 196 -3.13 -0.89 13.05
N LEU A 197 -2.93 -1.18 14.33
CA LEU A 197 -1.93 -2.14 14.79
C LEU A 197 -2.65 -3.47 15.01
N PHE A 198 -2.41 -4.44 14.15
CA PHE A 198 -3.01 -5.78 14.23
C PHE A 198 -1.93 -6.80 14.59
N THR A 199 -2.20 -7.65 15.55
CA THR A 199 -1.36 -8.81 15.85
C THR A 199 -1.42 -9.81 14.68
N GLU A 200 -0.40 -10.67 14.54
CA GLU A 200 -0.44 -11.76 13.56
C GLU A 200 -1.69 -12.63 13.72
N LYS A 201 -2.08 -12.91 14.98
CA LYS A 201 -3.28 -13.68 15.28
C LYS A 201 -4.57 -12.99 14.79
N GLU A 202 -4.69 -11.68 14.95
CA GLU A 202 -5.84 -10.91 14.45
C GLU A 202 -5.85 -10.90 12.93
N MET A 203 -4.71 -10.70 12.28
CA MET A 203 -4.60 -10.78 10.83
C MET A 203 -5.06 -12.14 10.31
N LEU A 204 -4.49 -13.24 10.79
CA LEU A 204 -4.87 -14.60 10.38
C LEU A 204 -6.35 -14.90 10.67
N SER A 205 -6.88 -14.39 11.80
CA SER A 205 -8.30 -14.54 12.14
C SER A 205 -9.19 -13.77 11.17
N ALA A 206 -8.79 -12.56 10.75
CA ALA A 206 -9.53 -11.74 9.78
C ALA A 206 -9.56 -12.40 8.39
N PHE A 207 -8.44 -12.95 7.94
CA PHE A 207 -8.38 -13.74 6.70
C PHE A 207 -9.33 -14.94 6.76
N LYS A 208 -9.29 -15.70 7.87
CA LYS A 208 -10.18 -16.86 8.08
C LYS A 208 -11.66 -16.45 8.08
N GLU A 209 -12.02 -15.34 8.74
CA GLU A 209 -13.39 -14.80 8.74
C GLU A 209 -13.82 -14.31 7.35
N ALA A 210 -12.89 -13.83 6.53
CA ALA A 210 -13.15 -13.55 5.12
C ALA A 210 -13.26 -14.82 4.27
N GLY A 211 -13.06 -16.00 4.86
CA GLY A 211 -13.11 -17.30 4.18
C GLY A 211 -11.87 -17.55 3.31
N LEU A 212 -10.71 -17.10 3.76
CA LEU A 212 -9.43 -17.24 3.11
C LEU A 212 -8.52 -18.15 3.94
N ASP A 213 -7.85 -19.09 3.27
CA ASP A 213 -6.77 -19.89 3.85
C ASP A 213 -5.45 -19.18 3.54
N THR A 214 -4.67 -18.88 4.59
CA THR A 214 -3.60 -17.89 4.51
C THR A 214 -2.31 -18.41 5.10
N GLU A 215 -1.24 -18.30 4.34
CA GLU A 215 0.15 -18.47 4.80
C GLU A 215 0.72 -17.11 5.23
N TYR A 216 1.51 -17.11 6.30
CA TYR A 216 2.29 -15.95 6.71
C TYR A 216 3.78 -16.18 6.47
N GLU A 217 4.41 -15.30 5.71
CA GLU A 217 5.85 -15.28 5.46
C GLU A 217 6.50 -14.15 6.27
N PRO A 218 7.24 -14.44 7.35
CA PRO A 218 7.73 -13.43 8.28
C PRO A 218 8.68 -12.39 7.66
N GLN A 219 9.44 -12.76 6.64
CA GLN A 219 10.36 -11.84 5.97
C GLN A 219 9.64 -10.94 4.97
N GLY A 220 8.61 -11.47 4.26
CA GLY A 220 7.98 -10.72 3.19
C GLY A 220 9.00 -10.14 2.20
N ILE A 221 8.68 -8.99 1.60
CA ILE A 221 9.58 -8.26 0.69
C ILE A 221 10.33 -7.10 1.36
N THR A 222 9.78 -6.55 2.45
CA THR A 222 10.36 -5.39 3.16
C THR A 222 10.86 -5.72 4.58
N GLY A 223 10.75 -6.98 5.00
CA GLY A 223 11.15 -7.43 6.34
C GLY A 223 10.08 -7.31 7.41
N ILE A 224 8.85 -6.89 7.06
CA ILE A 224 7.72 -6.75 8.00
C ILE A 224 6.67 -7.87 7.86
N GLY A 225 6.91 -8.82 6.96
CA GLY A 225 6.05 -9.96 6.70
C GLY A 225 5.14 -9.80 5.49
N MET A 226 4.48 -10.91 5.14
CA MET A 226 3.53 -10.97 4.04
C MET A 226 2.49 -12.05 4.29
N TYR A 227 1.22 -11.73 4.09
CA TYR A 227 0.11 -12.69 4.11
C TYR A 227 -0.26 -13.06 2.68
N ILE A 228 -0.32 -14.36 2.41
CA ILE A 228 -0.60 -14.88 1.07
C ILE A 228 -1.73 -15.90 1.18
N SER A 229 -2.82 -15.64 0.47
CA SER A 229 -3.97 -16.53 0.43
C SER A 229 -4.25 -17.01 -0.98
N LYS A 230 -4.72 -18.24 -1.09
CA LYS A 230 -5.24 -18.79 -2.35
C LYS A 230 -6.74 -18.90 -2.27
N CYS A 231 -7.47 -18.24 -3.17
CA CYS A 231 -8.92 -18.38 -3.28
C CYS A 231 -9.29 -19.78 -3.79
N ILE A 232 -10.20 -20.45 -3.10
CA ILE A 232 -10.71 -21.78 -3.48
C ILE A 232 -11.80 -21.61 -4.54
#